data_b03e65abb998c744a1c9e6da8a8b8d03
#
_entry.id   b03e65abb998c744a1c9e6da8a8b8d03
#
_cell.length_a   1.000
_cell.length_b   1.000
_cell.length_c   1.000
_cell.angle_alpha   90.00
_cell.angle_beta   90.00
_cell.angle_gamma   90.00
#
_symmetry.space_group_name_H-M   'P 1'
#
loop_
_entity.id
_entity.type
_entity.pdbx_description
1 polymer ?
#
loop_
_entity_poly.entity_id
_entity_poly.type
_entity_poly.pdbx_seq_one_letter_code
_entity_poly.pdbx_strand_id
1 'polypeptide(L)'
;MLLQDKKKGPPRGACFAGLLPGKAKRLRAAVVVALVLPAMGMAAPAVCDKPVYLTFDTGHMGVAPLVAEVLARHQVKVTFFLANERTLTDGSSLDDVWAPWWKARAAEGHVFGSHTYDHVYWQADLPGGKFRVKPSAGPDAGKRAEWTPEQYCAEIKRSATRFHQMTGKNILPIYRAPGGKTSPALLKAAKACGFEHVGWAPAGFLGDELPSDKYPNARLLDQALRTIKPGDILLAHLGIWSRQDPWAPAVLEPLIEGLQRKGYCFATLDTHPSYRDWIATHH
;
A
#
# COMPACT_ATOMS: atom_id res chain seq x y z
N MET A 1 10.76 -26.47 53.70
CA MET A 1 12.06 -27.12 53.90
C MET A 1 13.04 -26.25 53.16
N LEU A 2 13.46 -25.09 53.75
CA LEU A 2 14.64 -24.87 54.61
C LEU A 2 15.90 -25.49 53.98
N LEU A 3 16.88 -24.67 53.59
CA LEU A 3 18.01 -24.06 54.29
C LEU A 3 18.83 -23.27 53.23
N GLN A 4 19.10 -21.99 53.29
CA GLN A 4 20.14 -21.19 53.98
C GLN A 4 21.51 -21.89 54.09
N ASP A 5 22.54 -21.21 53.60
CA ASP A 5 23.60 -20.53 54.39
C ASP A 5 24.79 -20.20 53.48
N LYS A 6 25.44 -19.17 53.58
CA LYS A 6 26.24 -18.26 54.37
C LYS A 6 27.51 -17.79 53.65
N LYS A 7 27.68 -16.51 53.74
CA LYS A 7 28.86 -15.64 53.70
C LYS A 7 30.23 -16.24 54.06
N LYS A 8 31.30 -15.71 53.43
CA LYS A 8 32.56 -15.32 54.13
C LYS A 8 33.31 -14.26 53.29
N GLY A 9 33.68 -13.18 53.97
CA GLY A 9 34.53 -12.06 53.50
C GLY A 9 35.99 -12.21 53.87
N PRO A 10 36.85 -11.20 53.78
CA PRO A 10 38.24 -11.27 53.36
C PRO A 10 39.23 -11.27 54.49
N PRO A 11 40.55 -11.38 54.26
CA PRO A 11 41.50 -10.74 55.13
C PRO A 11 42.39 -9.68 54.48
N ARG A 12 42.71 -8.71 55.35
CA ARG A 12 43.61 -7.57 55.15
C ARG A 12 45.06 -7.98 55.42
N GLY A 13 45.96 -7.17 54.85
CA GLY A 13 47.23 -6.79 55.53
C GLY A 13 48.50 -7.07 54.74
N ALA A 14 49.23 -6.06 54.31
CA ALA A 14 50.40 -5.53 54.98
C ALA A 14 51.16 -4.54 54.12
N CYS A 15 51.50 -3.42 54.74
CA CYS A 15 52.38 -2.34 54.18
C CYS A 15 53.83 -2.82 54.07
N PHE A 16 54.51 -2.37 53.02
CA PHE A 16 55.96 -2.02 53.15
C PHE A 16 56.26 -0.80 52.30
N ALA A 17 56.92 0.17 52.97
CA ALA A 17 57.41 1.42 52.42
C ALA A 17 58.81 1.26 51.80
N GLY A 18 59.12 2.07 50.85
CA GLY A 18 60.54 2.32 50.61
C GLY A 18 60.95 2.82 49.25
N LEU A 19 61.39 4.08 49.25
CA LEU A 19 62.37 4.76 48.39
C LEU A 19 61.99 5.15 46.92
N LEU A 20 61.87 6.48 46.75
CA LEU A 20 62.17 7.20 45.52
C LEU A 20 63.71 7.22 45.28
N PRO A 21 64.19 7.29 44.02
CA PRO A 21 64.42 8.57 43.37
C PRO A 21 64.35 8.55 41.83
N GLY A 22 64.29 9.75 41.27
CA GLY A 22 64.81 10.01 39.91
C GLY A 22 63.83 10.53 38.89
N LYS A 23 63.73 11.83 38.78
CA LYS A 23 63.05 12.57 37.71
C LYS A 23 63.77 12.36 36.36
N ALA A 24 63.15 11.70 35.43
CA ALA A 24 63.48 11.79 34.00
C ALA A 24 62.28 12.29 33.23
N LYS A 25 62.31 13.53 32.80
CA LYS A 25 61.30 14.12 31.88
C LYS A 25 61.47 13.47 30.52
N ARG A 26 60.60 12.54 30.17
CA ARG A 26 60.44 12.04 28.81
C ARG A 26 59.30 12.83 28.14
N LEU A 27 59.66 13.70 27.20
CA LEU A 27 58.73 14.36 26.26
C LEU A 27 58.02 13.27 25.43
N ARG A 28 56.78 13.04 25.69
CA ARG A 28 55.98 12.16 24.84
C ARG A 28 55.35 13.05 23.74
N ALA A 29 55.89 12.92 22.53
CA ALA A 29 55.22 13.46 21.33
C ALA A 29 53.93 12.66 21.12
N ALA A 30 52.79 13.32 21.31
CA ALA A 30 51.47 12.75 20.97
C ALA A 30 51.32 12.85 19.46
N VAL A 31 51.43 11.73 18.77
CA VAL A 31 51.03 11.61 17.37
C VAL A 31 49.50 11.58 17.31
N VAL A 32 48.90 12.68 16.94
CA VAL A 32 47.46 12.76 16.65
C VAL A 32 47.24 12.17 15.25
N VAL A 33 46.83 10.90 15.23
CA VAL A 33 46.33 10.26 14.01
C VAL A 33 44.92 10.80 13.77
N ALA A 34 44.78 11.77 12.87
CA ALA A 34 43.46 12.20 12.40
C ALA A 34 42.84 11.06 11.56
N LEU A 35 41.88 10.34 12.11
CA LEU A 35 41.04 9.45 11.36
C LEU A 35 40.14 10.30 10.44
N VAL A 36 40.50 10.37 9.17
CA VAL A 36 39.61 10.88 8.12
C VAL A 36 38.57 9.80 7.82
N LEU A 37 37.41 9.88 8.48
CA LEU A 37 36.25 9.08 8.09
C LEU A 37 35.76 9.54 6.72
N PRO A 38 35.63 8.67 5.73
CA PRO A 38 35.01 9.05 4.47
C PRO A 38 33.55 9.45 4.77
N ALA A 39 33.19 10.69 4.43
CA ALA A 39 31.79 11.10 4.44
C ALA A 39 31.05 10.21 3.42
N MET A 40 30.24 9.27 3.91
CA MET A 40 29.28 8.59 3.07
C MET A 40 28.29 9.66 2.59
N GLY A 41 28.51 10.17 1.40
CA GLY A 41 27.58 11.05 0.72
C GLY A 41 26.27 10.28 0.58
N MET A 42 25.24 10.72 1.28
CA MET A 42 23.87 10.28 0.99
C MET A 42 23.58 10.76 -0.44
N ALA A 43 23.59 9.80 -1.39
CA ALA A 43 23.11 10.09 -2.73
C ALA A 43 21.68 10.64 -2.61
N ALA A 44 21.44 11.81 -3.18
CA ALA A 44 20.08 12.33 -3.28
C ALA A 44 19.20 11.26 -3.95
N PRO A 45 17.97 11.06 -3.49
CA PRO A 45 17.09 10.08 -4.11
C PRO A 45 17.00 10.41 -5.61
N ALA A 46 17.28 9.40 -6.44
CA ALA A 46 17.22 9.57 -7.89
C ALA A 46 15.83 10.07 -8.27
N VAL A 47 15.78 11.19 -8.99
CA VAL A 47 14.52 11.74 -9.50
C VAL A 47 13.92 10.69 -10.44
N CYS A 48 12.65 10.34 -10.19
CA CYS A 48 11.93 9.36 -10.99
C CYS A 48 11.39 10.02 -12.27
N ASP A 49 12.06 9.79 -13.40
CA ASP A 49 11.70 10.39 -14.69
C ASP A 49 10.59 9.62 -15.43
N LYS A 50 10.35 8.36 -15.06
CA LYS A 50 9.35 7.48 -15.69
C LYS A 50 8.44 6.82 -14.63
N PRO A 51 7.65 7.61 -13.87
CA PRO A 51 6.78 7.03 -12.84
C PRO A 51 5.66 6.21 -13.49
N VAL A 52 5.29 5.10 -12.83
CA VAL A 52 4.05 4.38 -13.03
C VAL A 52 3.38 4.20 -11.67
N TYR A 53 2.04 4.15 -11.68
CA TYR A 53 1.24 4.15 -10.47
C TYR A 53 0.51 2.81 -10.36
N LEU A 54 1.15 1.82 -9.73
CA LEU A 54 0.54 0.52 -9.51
C LEU A 54 -0.52 0.62 -8.42
N THR A 55 -1.72 0.14 -8.73
CA THR A 55 -2.85 0.17 -7.80
C THR A 55 -3.49 -1.21 -7.69
N PHE A 56 -4.02 -1.50 -6.51
CA PHE A 56 -4.77 -2.71 -6.25
C PHE A 56 -6.15 -2.38 -5.69
N ASP A 57 -7.18 -2.91 -6.32
CA ASP A 57 -8.49 -2.98 -5.71
C ASP A 57 -8.55 -4.22 -4.80
N THR A 58 -9.42 -4.24 -3.79
CA THR A 58 -9.64 -5.40 -2.95
C THR A 58 -9.98 -6.65 -3.78
N GLY A 59 -10.91 -7.43 -3.44
CA GLY A 59 -11.26 -8.71 -4.02
C GLY A 59 -11.24 -9.77 -2.94
N HIS A 60 -11.00 -11.04 -3.28
CA HIS A 60 -11.08 -12.12 -2.30
C HIS A 60 -9.86 -12.25 -1.38
N MET A 61 -8.88 -11.36 -1.45
CA MET A 61 -7.68 -11.25 -0.60
C MET A 61 -6.73 -12.46 -0.62
N GLY A 62 -7.01 -13.49 -1.39
CA GLY A 62 -6.26 -14.75 -1.36
C GLY A 62 -4.81 -14.64 -1.80
N VAL A 63 -4.45 -13.60 -2.56
CA VAL A 63 -3.07 -13.32 -2.98
C VAL A 63 -2.45 -12.13 -2.23
N ALA A 64 -3.18 -11.52 -1.30
CA ALA A 64 -2.72 -10.34 -0.59
C ALA A 64 -1.38 -10.53 0.16
N PRO A 65 -1.12 -11.66 0.85
CA PRO A 65 0.18 -11.92 1.46
C PRO A 65 1.31 -11.97 0.43
N LEU A 66 1.10 -12.67 -0.69
CA LEU A 66 2.10 -12.79 -1.77
C LEU A 66 2.39 -11.43 -2.44
N VAL A 67 1.34 -10.63 -2.68
CA VAL A 67 1.48 -9.25 -3.18
C VAL A 67 2.34 -8.43 -2.23
N ALA A 68 2.07 -8.49 -0.92
CA ALA A 68 2.84 -7.76 0.08
C ALA A 68 4.32 -8.15 0.10
N GLU A 69 4.63 -9.44 0.01
CA GLU A 69 6.01 -9.95 -0.05
C GLU A 69 6.76 -9.44 -1.28
N VAL A 70 6.13 -9.49 -2.46
CA VAL A 70 6.72 -8.98 -3.71
C VAL A 70 6.98 -7.48 -3.61
N LEU A 71 5.98 -6.69 -3.17
CA LEU A 71 6.13 -5.24 -3.02
C LEU A 71 7.26 -4.87 -2.05
N ALA A 72 7.35 -5.57 -0.92
CA ALA A 72 8.42 -5.35 0.07
C ALA A 72 9.80 -5.68 -0.49
N ARG A 73 9.95 -6.82 -1.17
CA ARG A 73 11.21 -7.29 -1.77
C ARG A 73 11.75 -6.30 -2.80
N HIS A 74 10.87 -5.71 -3.62
CA HIS A 74 11.23 -4.74 -4.65
C HIS A 74 11.14 -3.27 -4.18
N GLN A 75 10.82 -3.03 -2.90
CA GLN A 75 10.65 -1.69 -2.31
C GLN A 75 9.64 -0.81 -3.05
N VAL A 76 8.60 -1.43 -3.63
CA VAL A 76 7.55 -0.76 -4.38
C VAL A 76 6.43 -0.32 -3.45
N LYS A 77 6.03 0.96 -3.57
CA LYS A 77 4.85 1.49 -2.90
C LYS A 77 3.70 1.60 -3.90
N VAL A 78 2.49 1.32 -3.43
CA VAL A 78 1.29 1.26 -4.28
C VAL A 78 0.12 1.99 -3.62
N THR A 79 -0.94 2.19 -4.39
CA THR A 79 -2.22 2.66 -3.85
C THR A 79 -3.22 1.51 -3.81
N PHE A 80 -3.87 1.31 -2.66
CA PHE A 80 -4.95 0.34 -2.50
C PHE A 80 -6.30 1.04 -2.49
N PHE A 81 -7.29 0.48 -3.21
CA PHE A 81 -8.67 0.93 -3.17
C PHE A 81 -9.53 -0.10 -2.41
N LEU A 82 -10.23 0.37 -1.38
CA LEU A 82 -10.79 -0.45 -0.32
C LEU A 82 -12.31 -0.64 -0.47
N ALA A 83 -12.74 -1.88 -0.62
CA ALA A 83 -14.11 -2.33 -0.46
C ALA A 83 -14.18 -3.49 0.52
N ASN A 84 -15.35 -3.73 1.15
CA ASN A 84 -15.54 -4.82 2.11
C ASN A 84 -16.06 -6.08 1.42
N GLU A 85 -15.24 -6.64 0.55
CA GLU A 85 -15.58 -7.81 -0.26
C GLU A 85 -15.34 -9.12 0.50
N ARG A 86 -16.13 -10.15 0.14
CA ARG A 86 -15.95 -11.49 0.69
C ARG A 86 -14.56 -12.03 0.36
N THR A 87 -13.91 -12.66 1.35
CA THR A 87 -12.58 -13.24 1.19
C THR A 87 -12.62 -14.77 0.97
N LEU A 88 -11.48 -15.35 0.56
CA LEU A 88 -11.32 -16.80 0.46
C LEU A 88 -11.34 -17.51 1.82
N THR A 89 -10.90 -16.81 2.85
CA THR A 89 -10.92 -17.26 4.23
C THR A 89 -12.11 -16.66 4.89
N ASP A 90 -13.12 -17.05 5.28
CA ASP A 90 -14.30 -16.46 5.93
C ASP A 90 -14.23 -14.93 6.19
N GLY A 91 -15.38 -14.30 6.20
CA GLY A 91 -15.51 -12.85 6.43
C GLY A 91 -15.21 -12.01 5.19
N SER A 92 -14.94 -10.75 5.44
CA SER A 92 -14.73 -9.72 4.42
C SER A 92 -13.39 -9.00 4.59
N SER A 93 -12.90 -8.40 3.52
CA SER A 93 -11.57 -7.77 3.40
C SER A 93 -11.34 -6.61 4.37
N LEU A 94 -12.39 -6.01 4.91
CA LEU A 94 -12.32 -4.96 5.94
C LEU A 94 -12.82 -5.43 7.32
N ASP A 95 -12.90 -6.73 7.58
CA ASP A 95 -13.16 -7.26 8.91
C ASP A 95 -11.90 -7.18 9.80
N ASP A 96 -12.10 -7.28 11.12
CA ASP A 96 -10.99 -7.11 12.09
C ASP A 96 -9.83 -8.10 11.90
N VAL A 97 -10.11 -9.28 11.34
CA VAL A 97 -9.07 -10.27 11.03
C VAL A 97 -8.03 -9.73 10.05
N TRP A 98 -8.40 -8.81 9.16
CA TRP A 98 -7.49 -8.16 8.21
C TRP A 98 -6.83 -6.88 8.74
N ALA A 99 -7.25 -6.37 9.91
CA ALA A 99 -6.68 -5.14 10.47
C ALA A 99 -5.15 -5.17 10.64
N PRO A 100 -4.51 -6.28 11.10
CA PRO A 100 -3.05 -6.37 11.16
C PRO A 100 -2.38 -6.22 9.79
N TRP A 101 -2.96 -6.82 8.75
CA TRP A 101 -2.43 -6.73 7.39
C TRP A 101 -2.50 -5.29 6.84
N TRP A 102 -3.65 -4.61 7.01
CA TRP A 102 -3.81 -3.22 6.59
C TRP A 102 -2.92 -2.26 7.37
N LYS A 103 -2.75 -2.47 8.70
CA LYS A 103 -1.82 -1.70 9.52
C LYS A 103 -0.38 -1.81 9.00
N ALA A 104 0.05 -3.02 8.65
CA ALA A 104 1.39 -3.24 8.11
C ALA A 104 1.57 -2.49 6.77
N ARG A 105 0.61 -2.58 5.85
CA ARG A 105 0.67 -1.85 4.57
C ARG A 105 0.72 -0.33 4.78
N ALA A 106 -0.05 0.20 5.72
CA ALA A 106 -0.01 1.62 6.06
C ALA A 106 1.33 2.05 6.68
N ALA A 107 1.91 1.21 7.53
CA ALA A 107 3.23 1.47 8.12
C ALA A 107 4.37 1.40 7.11
N GLU A 108 4.23 0.60 6.07
CA GLU A 108 5.18 0.50 4.97
C GLU A 108 5.15 1.69 4.00
N GLY A 109 4.19 2.61 4.14
CA GLY A 109 4.08 3.80 3.31
C GLY A 109 3.28 3.60 2.01
N HIS A 110 2.44 2.56 1.95
CA HIS A 110 1.39 2.50 0.94
C HIS A 110 0.30 3.52 1.24
N VAL A 111 -0.42 3.96 0.20
CA VAL A 111 -1.54 4.89 0.35
C VAL A 111 -2.86 4.21 -0.03
N PHE A 112 -3.98 4.80 0.37
CA PHE A 112 -5.27 4.15 0.29
C PHE A 112 -6.34 5.11 -0.25
N GLY A 113 -7.30 4.57 -1.01
CA GLY A 113 -8.51 5.23 -1.47
C GLY A 113 -9.74 4.35 -1.21
N SER A 114 -10.93 4.88 -1.46
CA SER A 114 -12.17 4.12 -1.34
C SER A 114 -12.51 3.38 -2.65
N HIS A 115 -13.05 2.17 -2.54
CA HIS A 115 -13.67 1.44 -3.66
C HIS A 115 -15.18 1.25 -3.47
N THR A 116 -15.82 2.14 -2.71
CA THR A 116 -17.13 2.01 -2.05
C THR A 116 -17.16 0.81 -1.09
N TYR A 117 -17.84 0.94 0.04
CA TYR A 117 -17.72 -0.08 1.08
C TYR A 117 -18.28 -1.44 0.65
N ASP A 118 -19.52 -1.48 0.14
CA ASP A 118 -20.16 -2.71 -0.31
C ASP A 118 -19.92 -2.99 -1.81
N HIS A 119 -18.80 -2.44 -2.38
CA HIS A 119 -18.40 -2.61 -3.78
C HIS A 119 -19.56 -2.35 -4.75
N VAL A 120 -20.03 -1.10 -4.79
CA VAL A 120 -21.30 -0.68 -5.38
C VAL A 120 -21.14 -0.31 -6.84
N TYR A 121 -21.64 -1.16 -7.74
CA TYR A 121 -21.71 -0.84 -9.15
C TYR A 121 -22.78 0.20 -9.45
N TRP A 122 -22.41 1.33 -10.06
CA TRP A 122 -23.34 2.22 -10.74
C TRP A 122 -23.87 1.55 -12.01
N GLN A 123 -25.16 1.70 -12.29
CA GLN A 123 -25.81 1.13 -13.47
C GLN A 123 -26.46 2.17 -14.37
N ALA A 124 -27.06 3.23 -13.82
CA ALA A 124 -27.70 4.31 -14.57
C ALA A 124 -27.95 5.54 -13.68
N ASP A 125 -28.01 6.69 -14.31
CA ASP A 125 -28.62 7.90 -13.75
C ASP A 125 -30.14 7.80 -13.88
N LEU A 126 -30.87 8.27 -12.87
CA LEU A 126 -32.32 8.23 -12.79
C LEU A 126 -32.90 9.66 -12.66
N PRO A 127 -34.20 9.85 -13.00
CA PRO A 127 -34.89 11.10 -12.73
C PRO A 127 -34.77 11.53 -11.27
N GLY A 128 -34.76 12.82 -11.01
CA GLY A 128 -34.61 13.37 -9.65
C GLY A 128 -33.19 13.29 -9.09
N GLY A 129 -32.18 13.06 -9.94
CA GLY A 129 -30.77 13.05 -9.54
C GLY A 129 -30.34 11.80 -8.78
N LYS A 130 -31.13 10.74 -8.80
CA LYS A 130 -30.81 9.45 -8.20
C LYS A 130 -29.95 8.59 -9.10
N PHE A 131 -29.36 7.54 -8.53
CA PHE A 131 -28.56 6.52 -9.22
C PHE A 131 -29.18 5.15 -9.04
N ARG A 132 -29.28 4.38 -10.13
CA ARG A 132 -29.50 2.94 -10.02
C ARG A 132 -28.16 2.28 -9.74
N VAL A 133 -28.10 1.51 -8.66
CA VAL A 133 -26.89 0.86 -8.18
C VAL A 133 -27.14 -0.62 -7.90
N LYS A 134 -26.04 -1.38 -7.84
CA LYS A 134 -26.05 -2.80 -7.45
C LYS A 134 -24.80 -3.11 -6.65
N PRO A 135 -24.87 -3.20 -5.31
CA PRO A 135 -23.77 -3.69 -4.50
C PRO A 135 -23.42 -5.13 -4.87
N SER A 136 -22.14 -5.50 -4.82
CA SER A 136 -21.69 -6.89 -4.97
C SER A 136 -21.24 -7.51 -3.64
N ALA A 137 -21.11 -6.70 -2.60
CA ALA A 137 -20.79 -7.13 -1.25
C ALA A 137 -21.85 -6.63 -0.25
N GLY A 138 -21.74 -7.04 1.01
CA GLY A 138 -22.64 -6.64 2.08
C GLY A 138 -24.02 -7.31 2.03
N PRO A 139 -24.96 -6.87 2.88
CA PRO A 139 -26.28 -7.51 3.06
C PRO A 139 -27.19 -7.37 1.82
N ASP A 140 -26.94 -6.37 0.97
CA ASP A 140 -27.71 -6.13 -0.24
C ASP A 140 -26.99 -6.57 -1.52
N ALA A 141 -25.99 -7.44 -1.38
CA ALA A 141 -25.24 -7.98 -2.50
C ALA A 141 -26.17 -8.59 -3.57
N GLY A 142 -25.98 -8.19 -4.82
CA GLY A 142 -26.76 -8.64 -5.96
C GLY A 142 -28.12 -7.95 -6.16
N LYS A 143 -28.62 -7.17 -5.20
CA LYS A 143 -29.90 -6.45 -5.31
C LYS A 143 -29.70 -5.11 -6.02
N ARG A 144 -30.66 -4.71 -6.83
CA ARG A 144 -30.71 -3.36 -7.41
C ARG A 144 -31.40 -2.42 -6.42
N ALA A 145 -30.85 -1.20 -6.31
CA ALA A 145 -31.42 -0.15 -5.48
C ALA A 145 -31.36 1.21 -6.20
N GLU A 146 -32.16 2.16 -5.73
CA GLU A 146 -32.13 3.54 -6.16
C GLU A 146 -31.62 4.41 -5.03
N TRP A 147 -30.46 5.00 -5.22
CA TRP A 147 -29.77 5.80 -4.20
C TRP A 147 -29.72 7.28 -4.59
N THR A 148 -29.77 8.12 -3.57
CA THR A 148 -29.43 9.54 -3.71
C THR A 148 -27.91 9.72 -3.80
N PRO A 149 -27.42 10.89 -4.24
CA PRO A 149 -26.00 11.25 -4.18
C PRO A 149 -25.40 11.11 -2.79
N GLU A 150 -26.17 11.46 -1.74
CA GLU A 150 -25.74 11.38 -0.34
C GLU A 150 -25.53 9.92 0.11
N GLN A 151 -26.40 9.00 -0.32
CA GLN A 151 -26.28 7.57 -0.03
C GLN A 151 -25.04 6.98 -0.71
N TYR A 152 -24.78 7.35 -1.97
CA TYR A 152 -23.55 6.92 -2.67
C TYR A 152 -22.29 7.49 -1.99
N CYS A 153 -22.35 8.75 -1.58
CA CYS A 153 -21.29 9.41 -0.82
C CYS A 153 -21.02 8.71 0.52
N ALA A 154 -22.09 8.30 1.23
CA ALA A 154 -21.98 7.57 2.49
C ALA A 154 -21.20 6.26 2.31
N GLU A 155 -21.40 5.55 1.21
CA GLU A 155 -20.66 4.34 0.86
C GLU A 155 -19.17 4.59 0.63
N ILE A 156 -18.81 5.67 -0.05
CA ILE A 156 -17.41 6.07 -0.21
C ILE A 156 -16.77 6.35 1.17
N LYS A 157 -17.45 7.13 2.01
CA LYS A 157 -16.97 7.52 3.34
C LYS A 157 -16.91 6.33 4.31
N ARG A 158 -17.76 5.34 4.15
CA ARG A 158 -17.81 4.16 5.01
C ARG A 158 -16.52 3.34 4.93
N SER A 159 -15.90 3.21 3.74
CA SER A 159 -14.57 2.61 3.59
C SER A 159 -13.50 3.40 4.34
N ALA A 160 -13.53 4.74 4.26
CA ALA A 160 -12.60 5.61 4.97
C ALA A 160 -12.73 5.45 6.49
N THR A 161 -13.96 5.50 7.01
CA THR A 161 -14.25 5.33 8.44
C THR A 161 -13.77 3.96 8.93
N ARG A 162 -14.07 2.89 8.18
CA ARG A 162 -13.68 1.55 8.57
C ARG A 162 -12.16 1.37 8.57
N PHE A 163 -11.48 1.87 7.55
CA PHE A 163 -10.03 1.82 7.50
C PHE A 163 -9.38 2.57 8.66
N HIS A 164 -9.90 3.75 9.00
CA HIS A 164 -9.44 4.51 10.16
C HIS A 164 -9.63 3.73 11.47
N GLN A 165 -10.78 3.10 11.69
CA GLN A 165 -11.03 2.26 12.86
C GLN A 165 -10.03 1.11 12.99
N MET A 166 -9.70 0.46 11.86
CA MET A 166 -8.74 -0.66 11.85
C MET A 166 -7.29 -0.22 12.06
N THR A 167 -6.89 0.91 11.48
CA THR A 167 -5.46 1.24 11.33
C THR A 167 -5.02 2.49 12.10
N GLY A 168 -5.95 3.36 12.46
CA GLY A 168 -5.66 4.71 12.97
C GLY A 168 -5.17 5.70 11.90
N LYS A 169 -5.18 5.31 10.62
CA LYS A 169 -4.76 6.15 9.48
C LYS A 169 -5.94 6.53 8.62
N ASN A 170 -5.82 7.68 7.95
CA ASN A 170 -6.81 8.12 6.96
C ASN A 170 -6.48 7.57 5.57
N ILE A 171 -7.51 7.42 4.74
CA ILE A 171 -7.32 7.25 3.29
C ILE A 171 -7.18 8.61 2.62
N LEU A 172 -6.64 8.63 1.42
CA LEU A 172 -6.64 9.82 0.57
C LEU A 172 -8.07 10.18 0.13
N PRO A 173 -8.36 11.45 -0.17
CA PRO A 173 -9.66 11.91 -0.68
C PRO A 173 -9.88 11.52 -2.15
N ILE A 174 -9.65 10.26 -2.45
CA ILE A 174 -9.83 9.64 -3.77
C ILE A 174 -10.66 8.37 -3.66
N TYR A 175 -11.39 8.05 -4.74
CA TYR A 175 -12.10 6.79 -4.83
C TYR A 175 -12.02 6.22 -6.25
N ARG A 176 -12.24 4.92 -6.37
CA ARG A 176 -12.43 4.24 -7.64
C ARG A 176 -13.84 3.64 -7.69
N ALA A 177 -14.57 3.92 -8.76
CA ALA A 177 -15.89 3.32 -8.95
C ALA A 177 -15.74 1.84 -9.35
N PRO A 178 -16.46 0.90 -8.70
CA PRO A 178 -16.43 -0.52 -9.04
C PRO A 178 -16.67 -0.79 -10.52
N GLY A 179 -15.78 -1.60 -11.12
CA GLY A 179 -15.78 -1.92 -12.54
C GLY A 179 -15.53 -0.72 -13.46
N GLY A 180 -15.04 0.41 -12.94
CA GLY A 180 -14.81 1.64 -13.69
C GLY A 180 -16.09 2.29 -14.25
N LYS A 181 -17.27 1.87 -13.77
CA LYS A 181 -18.56 2.34 -14.27
C LYS A 181 -18.95 3.67 -13.64
N THR A 182 -19.03 4.71 -14.46
CA THR A 182 -19.31 6.07 -14.01
C THR A 182 -20.27 6.81 -14.93
N SER A 183 -20.81 7.92 -14.43
CA SER A 183 -21.46 8.97 -15.24
C SER A 183 -20.97 10.34 -14.77
N PRO A 184 -21.17 11.39 -15.58
CA PRO A 184 -20.86 12.76 -15.14
C PRO A 184 -21.59 13.16 -13.85
N ALA A 185 -22.82 12.70 -13.65
CA ALA A 185 -23.59 12.98 -12.44
C ALA A 185 -23.03 12.27 -11.22
N LEU A 186 -22.64 10.99 -11.37
CA LEU A 186 -22.01 10.21 -10.29
C LEU A 186 -20.66 10.83 -9.87
N LEU A 187 -19.81 11.20 -10.84
CA LEU A 187 -18.52 11.83 -10.58
C LEU A 187 -18.69 13.18 -9.87
N LYS A 188 -19.67 13.99 -10.32
CA LYS A 188 -20.00 15.26 -9.66
C LYS A 188 -20.44 15.05 -8.21
N ALA A 189 -21.27 14.04 -7.93
CA ALA A 189 -21.71 13.72 -6.58
C ALA A 189 -20.55 13.30 -5.67
N ALA A 190 -19.68 12.42 -6.14
CA ALA A 190 -18.51 12.00 -5.39
C ALA A 190 -17.56 13.17 -5.10
N LYS A 191 -17.32 14.02 -6.09
CA LYS A 191 -16.48 15.22 -5.94
C LYS A 191 -17.07 16.21 -4.93
N ALA A 192 -18.39 16.41 -4.97
CA ALA A 192 -19.09 17.28 -4.03
C ALA A 192 -19.01 16.78 -2.57
N CYS A 193 -18.78 15.49 -2.36
CA CYS A 193 -18.57 14.94 -1.03
C CYS A 193 -17.10 14.76 -0.64
N GLY A 194 -16.17 15.30 -1.43
CA GLY A 194 -14.75 15.39 -1.11
C GLY A 194 -13.89 14.26 -1.67
N PHE A 195 -14.38 13.51 -2.69
CA PHE A 195 -13.61 12.43 -3.29
C PHE A 195 -13.46 12.59 -4.81
N GLU A 196 -12.21 12.63 -5.28
CA GLU A 196 -11.90 12.63 -6.71
C GLU A 196 -11.84 11.19 -7.24
N HIS A 197 -12.41 10.96 -8.43
CA HIS A 197 -12.41 9.64 -9.04
C HIS A 197 -11.08 9.30 -9.69
N VAL A 198 -10.59 8.07 -9.48
CA VAL A 198 -9.38 7.53 -10.10
C VAL A 198 -9.74 6.34 -10.99
N GLY A 199 -9.54 6.48 -12.28
CA GLY A 199 -9.57 5.37 -13.24
C GLY A 199 -8.20 4.70 -13.39
N TRP A 200 -7.99 4.07 -14.53
CA TRP A 200 -6.71 3.50 -14.96
C TRP A 200 -6.46 3.79 -16.44
N ALA A 201 -5.20 3.73 -16.85
CA ALA A 201 -4.84 3.88 -18.26
C ALA A 201 -5.32 2.67 -19.08
N PRO A 202 -5.63 2.81 -20.38
CA PRO A 202 -5.98 1.65 -21.20
C PRO A 202 -4.93 0.55 -21.18
N ALA A 203 -3.63 0.91 -21.19
CA ALA A 203 -2.52 -0.04 -21.04
C ALA A 203 -2.34 -0.52 -19.57
N GLY A 204 -2.94 0.17 -18.62
CA GLY A 204 -2.87 -0.14 -17.20
C GLY A 204 -3.84 -1.22 -16.73
N PHE A 205 -4.78 -1.64 -17.55
CA PHE A 205 -5.61 -2.81 -17.25
C PHE A 205 -4.77 -4.07 -17.38
N LEU A 206 -4.33 -4.61 -16.25
CA LEU A 206 -3.37 -5.73 -16.22
C LEU A 206 -4.00 -7.09 -16.50
N GLY A 207 -5.34 -7.17 -16.56
CA GLY A 207 -6.08 -8.34 -17.00
C GLY A 207 -6.14 -9.49 -15.98
N ASP A 208 -5.81 -9.24 -14.73
CA ASP A 208 -5.83 -10.24 -13.66
C ASP A 208 -7.23 -10.79 -13.34
N GLU A 209 -8.29 -10.11 -13.81
CA GLU A 209 -9.69 -10.56 -13.71
C GLU A 209 -10.17 -11.35 -14.95
N LEU A 210 -9.35 -11.43 -16.01
CA LEU A 210 -9.72 -12.16 -17.23
C LEU A 210 -9.57 -13.67 -17.06
N PRO A 211 -10.39 -14.48 -17.74
CA PRO A 211 -10.29 -15.94 -17.67
C PRO A 211 -8.92 -16.46 -18.11
N SER A 212 -8.30 -17.32 -17.30
CA SER A 212 -6.92 -17.80 -17.50
C SER A 212 -6.74 -18.60 -18.79
N ASP A 213 -7.76 -19.35 -19.19
CA ASP A 213 -7.77 -20.16 -20.42
C ASP A 213 -7.63 -19.32 -21.69
N LYS A 214 -8.21 -18.12 -21.70
CA LYS A 214 -8.15 -17.18 -22.83
C LYS A 214 -7.02 -16.16 -22.71
N TYR A 215 -6.64 -15.83 -21.49
CA TYR A 215 -5.65 -14.81 -21.17
C TYR A 215 -4.60 -15.35 -20.20
N PRO A 216 -3.71 -16.24 -20.67
CA PRO A 216 -2.68 -16.82 -19.82
C PRO A 216 -1.70 -15.74 -19.30
N ASN A 217 -1.14 -15.98 -18.13
CA ASN A 217 -0.25 -15.04 -17.43
C ASN A 217 0.90 -14.53 -18.30
N ALA A 218 1.51 -15.40 -19.09
CA ALA A 218 2.62 -15.01 -20.00
C ALA A 218 2.20 -13.96 -21.04
N ARG A 219 0.97 -14.09 -21.57
CA ARG A 219 0.42 -13.12 -22.54
C ARG A 219 0.13 -11.77 -21.88
N LEU A 220 -0.43 -11.79 -20.67
CA LEU A 220 -0.73 -10.56 -19.92
C LEU A 220 0.56 -9.80 -19.57
N LEU A 221 1.59 -10.52 -19.11
CA LEU A 221 2.90 -9.94 -18.80
C LEU A 221 3.53 -9.31 -20.04
N ASP A 222 3.59 -10.03 -21.15
CA ASP A 222 4.17 -9.56 -22.39
C ASP A 222 3.45 -8.31 -22.94
N GLN A 223 2.11 -8.32 -22.92
CA GLN A 223 1.30 -7.16 -23.30
C GLN A 223 1.61 -5.95 -22.41
N ALA A 224 1.59 -6.11 -21.08
CA ALA A 224 1.86 -5.05 -20.14
C ALA A 224 3.25 -4.44 -20.34
N LEU A 225 4.28 -5.27 -20.47
CA LEU A 225 5.66 -4.81 -20.70
C LEU A 225 5.82 -4.07 -22.02
N ARG A 226 5.00 -4.32 -23.05
CA ARG A 226 5.07 -3.62 -24.34
C ARG A 226 4.29 -2.30 -24.35
N THR A 227 3.19 -2.20 -23.61
CA THR A 227 2.21 -1.13 -23.81
C THR A 227 2.21 -0.06 -22.73
N ILE A 228 2.65 -0.39 -21.51
CA ILE A 228 2.71 0.57 -20.38
C ILE A 228 3.66 1.72 -20.70
N LYS A 229 3.22 2.93 -20.36
CA LYS A 229 3.95 4.20 -20.55
C LYS A 229 4.18 4.92 -19.22
N PRO A 230 5.17 5.81 -19.13
CA PRO A 230 5.32 6.68 -17.98
C PRO A 230 4.05 7.49 -17.72
N GLY A 231 3.64 7.57 -16.46
CA GLY A 231 2.40 8.23 -16.04
C GLY A 231 1.17 7.31 -15.99
N ASP A 232 1.26 6.08 -16.49
CA ASP A 232 0.11 5.17 -16.48
C ASP A 232 -0.26 4.72 -15.05
N ILE A 233 -1.57 4.73 -14.77
CA ILE A 233 -2.15 4.11 -13.58
C ILE A 233 -2.51 2.68 -13.95
N LEU A 234 -1.95 1.73 -13.18
CA LEU A 234 -2.08 0.29 -13.40
C LEU A 234 -3.08 -0.29 -12.40
N LEU A 235 -3.97 -1.17 -12.87
CA LEU A 235 -4.99 -1.85 -12.07
C LEU A 235 -4.72 -3.34 -11.98
N ALA A 236 -4.67 -3.85 -10.76
CA ALA A 236 -4.76 -5.25 -10.38
C ALA A 236 -5.62 -5.40 -9.11
N HIS A 237 -5.85 -6.63 -8.67
CA HIS A 237 -6.67 -6.95 -7.50
C HIS A 237 -5.90 -7.83 -6.50
N LEU A 238 -6.34 -7.81 -5.25
CA LEU A 238 -5.82 -8.70 -4.20
C LEU A 238 -6.45 -10.12 -4.27
N GLY A 239 -6.78 -10.52 -5.49
CA GLY A 239 -7.34 -11.81 -5.85
C GLY A 239 -8.74 -11.72 -6.43
N ILE A 240 -9.01 -12.49 -7.47
CA ILE A 240 -10.25 -12.48 -8.26
C ILE A 240 -10.85 -13.88 -8.36
N TRP A 241 -12.15 -14.02 -8.11
CA TRP A 241 -12.88 -15.27 -8.12
C TRP A 241 -12.95 -15.97 -9.50
N SER A 242 -12.92 -15.18 -10.58
CA SER A 242 -13.02 -15.69 -11.94
C SER A 242 -11.73 -16.30 -12.49
N ARG A 243 -10.59 -16.11 -11.79
CA ARG A 243 -9.29 -16.55 -12.28
C ARG A 243 -8.81 -17.81 -11.55
N GLN A 244 -8.57 -18.88 -12.29
CA GLN A 244 -8.05 -20.14 -11.74
C GLN A 244 -6.53 -20.15 -11.60
N ASP A 245 -5.81 -19.50 -12.53
CA ASP A 245 -4.35 -19.36 -12.50
C ASP A 245 -4.01 -17.99 -11.90
N PRO A 246 -3.54 -17.92 -10.64
CA PRO A 246 -3.34 -16.64 -9.96
C PRO A 246 -2.37 -15.72 -10.72
N TRP A 247 -2.80 -14.49 -10.93
CA TRP A 247 -1.97 -13.48 -11.57
C TRP A 247 -0.76 -13.09 -10.69
N ALA A 248 -0.96 -12.93 -9.40
CA ALA A 248 0.13 -12.73 -8.44
C ALA A 248 0.47 -14.06 -7.72
N PRO A 249 1.77 -14.39 -7.57
CA PRO A 249 2.95 -13.61 -7.95
C PRO A 249 3.39 -13.78 -9.41
N ALA A 250 2.78 -14.69 -10.17
CA ALA A 250 3.26 -15.13 -11.49
C ALA A 250 3.52 -13.99 -12.49
N VAL A 251 2.70 -12.93 -12.47
CA VAL A 251 2.86 -11.75 -13.34
C VAL A 251 3.43 -10.56 -12.58
N LEU A 252 3.02 -10.35 -11.33
CA LEU A 252 3.36 -9.16 -10.57
C LEU A 252 4.87 -8.95 -10.45
N GLU A 253 5.61 -9.96 -10.01
CA GLU A 253 7.05 -9.83 -9.80
C GLU A 253 7.81 -9.63 -11.12
N PRO A 254 7.62 -10.45 -12.17
CA PRO A 254 8.24 -10.22 -13.48
C PRO A 254 7.85 -8.88 -14.13
N LEU A 255 6.63 -8.36 -13.85
CA LEU A 255 6.21 -7.05 -14.33
C LEU A 255 7.00 -5.94 -13.66
N ILE A 256 7.12 -5.97 -12.33
CA ILE A 256 7.90 -4.99 -11.57
C ILE A 256 9.35 -4.99 -12.07
N GLU A 257 10.00 -6.14 -12.12
CA GLU A 257 11.38 -6.27 -12.61
C GLU A 257 11.53 -5.78 -14.05
N GLY A 258 10.61 -6.16 -14.93
CA GLY A 258 10.63 -5.77 -16.33
C GLY A 258 10.49 -4.27 -16.52
N LEU A 259 9.62 -3.60 -15.76
CA LEU A 259 9.47 -2.15 -15.79
C LEU A 259 10.70 -1.46 -15.18
N GLN A 260 11.24 -1.93 -14.05
CA GLN A 260 12.46 -1.39 -13.45
C GLN A 260 13.66 -1.49 -14.40
N ARG A 261 13.85 -2.63 -15.09
CA ARG A 261 14.90 -2.78 -16.13
C ARG A 261 14.75 -1.80 -17.28
N LYS A 262 13.54 -1.33 -17.57
CA LYS A 262 13.27 -0.27 -18.58
C LYS A 262 13.41 1.15 -18.02
N GLY A 263 13.86 1.29 -16.77
CA GLY A 263 14.05 2.57 -16.09
C GLY A 263 12.77 3.20 -15.54
N TYR A 264 11.69 2.43 -15.41
CA TYR A 264 10.49 2.90 -14.69
C TYR A 264 10.70 2.84 -13.18
N CYS A 265 9.99 3.68 -12.47
CA CYS A 265 9.89 3.68 -11.03
C CYS A 265 8.41 3.69 -10.62
N PHE A 266 8.12 3.12 -9.46
CA PHE A 266 6.77 3.04 -8.94
C PHE A 266 6.53 4.17 -7.95
N ALA A 267 5.38 4.84 -8.09
CA ALA A 267 4.97 5.94 -7.23
C ALA A 267 3.51 5.75 -6.79
N THR A 268 3.11 6.47 -5.75
CA THR A 268 1.75 6.46 -5.20
C THR A 268 0.93 7.63 -5.72
N LEU A 269 -0.40 7.52 -5.72
CA LEU A 269 -1.30 8.49 -6.36
C LEU A 269 -1.30 9.88 -5.71
N ASP A 270 -0.83 10.02 -4.48
CA ASP A 270 -0.60 11.33 -3.84
C ASP A 270 0.46 12.17 -4.55
N THR A 271 1.31 11.54 -5.36
CA THR A 271 2.31 12.25 -6.19
C THR A 271 1.89 12.39 -7.66
N HIS A 272 0.76 11.77 -8.07
CA HIS A 272 0.31 11.79 -9.45
C HIS A 272 -0.14 13.21 -9.88
N PRO A 273 0.33 13.75 -11.02
CA PRO A 273 0.05 15.12 -11.44
C PRO A 273 -1.43 15.51 -11.49
N SER A 274 -2.33 14.57 -11.81
CA SER A 274 -3.77 14.83 -11.87
C SER A 274 -4.47 14.82 -10.52
N TYR A 275 -3.85 14.30 -9.46
CA TYR A 275 -4.51 14.09 -8.16
C TYR A 275 -3.82 14.80 -7.01
N ARG A 276 -2.51 15.04 -7.06
CA ARG A 276 -1.72 15.60 -5.96
C ARG A 276 -2.27 16.92 -5.42
N ASP A 277 -2.72 17.82 -6.31
CA ASP A 277 -3.21 19.14 -5.91
C ASP A 277 -4.59 19.02 -5.23
N TRP A 278 -5.46 18.12 -5.73
CA TRP A 278 -6.72 17.77 -5.07
C TRP A 278 -6.47 17.17 -3.69
N ILE A 279 -5.58 16.19 -3.61
CA ILE A 279 -5.24 15.50 -2.35
C ILE A 279 -4.68 16.49 -1.33
N ALA A 280 -3.76 17.36 -1.74
CA ALA A 280 -3.16 18.35 -0.84
C ALA A 280 -4.18 19.35 -0.24
N THR A 281 -5.29 19.60 -0.95
CA THR A 281 -6.31 20.57 -0.51
C THR A 281 -7.51 19.94 0.21
N HIS A 282 -7.65 18.59 0.20
CA HIS A 282 -8.80 17.88 0.75
C HIS A 282 -8.42 16.79 1.77
N HIS A 283 -7.14 16.66 2.11
CA HIS A 283 -6.62 15.63 3.03
C HIS A 283 -6.72 16.06 4.50
#